data_13e2d1d16c7c550ae234f4eb61904e2e
#
_entry.id   13e2d1d16c7c550ae234f4eb61904e2e
#
_cell.length_a   1.000
_cell.length_b   1.000
_cell.length_c   1.000
_cell.angle_alpha   90.00
_cell.angle_beta   90.00
_cell.angle_gamma   90.00
#
_symmetry.space_group_name_H-M   'P 1'
#
loop_
_entity.id
_entity.type
_entity.pdbx_description
1 polymer ?
#
loop_
_entity_poly.entity_id
_entity_poly.type
_entity_poly.pdbx_seq_one_letter_code
_entity_poly.pdbx_strand_id
1 'polypeptide(L)'
;MENKFYITTPIYYASGKPHIGHAFTTIYADILARYHKSLGKEVFFSVGMDEHGAKIAEKAKEENKSPQEFVDEISKSYIDTWSALNIEYSDFIRTTSQKHKETVNEFIKKIYASGDIYEGIYEGLYCVGCEKFLTEKELENGACPDHLTVPQKIKEKNYFFNLKKYLPEIERRIRNKELGIRPESRKNEILNIIDSGISDFSITREKKKVGWGIPFPYDDSQIIYVWADALVNYLSPKDFWPADLHVIGADINKFHAIFWPGLLLSARLPLPKNIFVHGLFTINGQKISKTVGNIIDPLDMIEKFGVDATRYLLLSQFPASEHGDIKETGFEVKYNADLANGIGNLFERVFTMIREYKIHLEARLLSRSLASKLEITDKNFKNYMDNFQLFEALREVLLFAKKLDGYITEIQPWVLAKNNDPKLEEVLNYLFSGIEKIIEWLKPFMPEKTKIAKDYAQKIKSGDYPKEKLGLFPRK
;
A
#
# COMPACT_ATOMS: atom_id res chain seq x y z
N MET A 1 24.21 0.63 -5.56
CA MET A 1 22.76 0.29 -5.48
C MET A 1 22.30 -0.07 -4.07
N GLU A 2 23.18 -0.30 -3.11
CA GLU A 2 22.80 -0.69 -1.73
C GLU A 2 22.02 0.37 -0.94
N ASN A 3 22.09 1.64 -1.34
CA ASN A 3 21.42 2.73 -0.61
C ASN A 3 20.10 3.21 -1.24
N LYS A 4 19.64 2.61 -2.36
CA LYS A 4 18.38 2.97 -3.02
C LYS A 4 17.26 2.00 -2.65
N PHE A 5 16.04 2.50 -2.59
CA PHE A 5 14.84 1.70 -2.40
C PHE A 5 13.71 2.23 -3.27
N TYR A 6 13.25 1.41 -4.20
CA TYR A 6 12.15 1.72 -5.09
C TYR A 6 10.90 0.93 -4.73
N ILE A 7 9.85 1.64 -4.32
CA ILE A 7 8.55 1.07 -3.97
C ILE A 7 7.45 1.65 -4.85
N THR A 8 6.47 0.82 -5.20
CA THR A 8 5.34 1.22 -6.05
C THR A 8 4.01 0.75 -5.49
N THR A 9 2.94 1.48 -5.80
CA THR A 9 1.58 0.94 -5.85
C THR A 9 1.24 0.53 -7.28
N PRO A 10 0.10 -0.17 -7.53
CA PRO A 10 -0.51 -0.16 -8.87
C PRO A 10 -0.88 1.28 -9.24
N ILE A 11 -0.88 1.59 -10.52
CA ILE A 11 -1.59 2.77 -11.02
C ILE A 11 -3.08 2.45 -11.04
N TYR A 12 -3.90 3.35 -10.48
CA TYR A 12 -5.32 3.10 -10.30
C TYR A 12 -6.12 3.43 -11.57
N TYR A 13 -7.08 2.58 -11.90
CA TYR A 13 -7.91 2.78 -13.08
C TYR A 13 -8.82 4.00 -12.91
N ALA A 14 -8.73 4.97 -13.85
CA ALA A 14 -9.37 6.28 -13.76
C ALA A 14 -10.90 6.22 -13.95
N SER A 15 -11.57 5.21 -13.39
CA SER A 15 -13.01 5.00 -13.55
C SER A 15 -13.88 5.69 -12.49
N GLY A 16 -13.28 6.43 -11.57
CA GLY A 16 -13.96 7.19 -10.52
C GLY A 16 -13.06 7.59 -9.37
N LYS A 17 -13.58 8.40 -8.45
CA LYS A 17 -12.87 8.93 -7.28
C LYS A 17 -12.27 7.83 -6.40
N PRO A 18 -11.20 8.12 -5.64
CA PRO A 18 -10.59 7.17 -4.72
C PRO A 18 -11.56 6.76 -3.60
N HIS A 19 -11.34 5.57 -3.05
CA HIS A 19 -12.02 5.03 -1.88
C HIS A 19 -11.01 4.40 -0.93
N ILE A 20 -11.46 3.96 0.26
CA ILE A 20 -10.56 3.40 1.27
C ILE A 20 -9.72 2.21 0.79
N GLY A 21 -10.15 1.46 -0.24
CA GLY A 21 -9.34 0.39 -0.85
C GLY A 21 -8.08 0.92 -1.51
N HIS A 22 -8.20 2.00 -2.29
CA HIS A 22 -7.06 2.68 -2.89
C HIS A 22 -6.18 3.33 -1.82
N ALA A 23 -6.82 3.98 -0.82
CA ALA A 23 -6.12 4.60 0.31
C ALA A 23 -5.31 3.58 1.12
N PHE A 24 -5.86 2.39 1.38
CA PHE A 24 -5.17 1.29 2.07
C PHE A 24 -3.85 0.94 1.39
N THR A 25 -3.88 0.62 0.09
CA THR A 25 -2.68 0.25 -0.67
C THR A 25 -1.64 1.37 -0.67
N THR A 26 -2.10 2.62 -0.87
CA THR A 26 -1.19 3.78 -0.96
C THR A 26 -0.56 4.12 0.39
N ILE A 27 -1.34 4.09 1.48
CA ILE A 27 -0.84 4.28 2.85
C ILE A 27 0.14 3.17 3.22
N TYR A 28 -0.14 1.92 2.83
CA TYR A 28 0.74 0.79 3.08
C TYR A 28 2.12 1.01 2.46
N ALA A 29 2.15 1.41 1.19
CA ALA A 29 3.39 1.71 0.48
C ALA A 29 4.11 2.94 1.06
N ASP A 30 3.37 4.03 1.40
CA ASP A 30 3.93 5.23 2.00
C ASP A 30 4.62 4.95 3.34
N ILE A 31 4.03 4.10 4.19
CA ILE A 31 4.64 3.73 5.47
C ILE A 31 5.96 3.00 5.26
N LEU A 32 6.01 2.05 4.33
CA LEU A 32 7.25 1.35 4.00
C LEU A 32 8.29 2.29 3.39
N ALA A 33 7.86 3.23 2.54
CA ALA A 33 8.73 4.27 1.99
C ALA A 33 9.35 5.14 3.10
N ARG A 34 8.52 5.63 4.04
CA ARG A 34 8.97 6.41 5.20
C ARG A 34 9.89 5.62 6.13
N TYR A 35 9.58 4.33 6.35
CA TYR A 35 10.43 3.45 7.13
C TYR A 35 11.83 3.31 6.51
N HIS A 36 11.92 2.98 5.22
CA HIS A 36 13.21 2.87 4.55
C HIS A 36 13.96 4.20 4.47
N LYS A 37 13.26 5.32 4.30
CA LYS A 37 13.84 6.66 4.39
C LYS A 37 14.42 6.95 5.78
N SER A 38 13.75 6.49 6.85
CA SER A 38 14.26 6.63 8.22
C SER A 38 15.52 5.79 8.50
N LEU A 39 15.74 4.74 7.72
CA LEU A 39 16.97 3.93 7.72
C LEU A 39 18.10 4.54 6.88
N GLY A 40 17.92 5.74 6.34
CA GLY A 40 18.92 6.47 5.56
C GLY A 40 18.98 6.09 4.08
N LYS A 41 18.01 5.33 3.55
CA LYS A 41 17.96 5.01 2.11
C LYS A 41 17.44 6.19 1.28
N GLU A 42 17.92 6.29 0.05
CA GLU A 42 17.33 7.12 -1.00
C GLU A 42 16.10 6.40 -1.56
N VAL A 43 14.90 6.91 -1.22
CA VAL A 43 13.64 6.23 -1.55
C VAL A 43 12.97 6.91 -2.73
N PHE A 44 12.57 6.11 -3.72
CA PHE A 44 11.63 6.52 -4.77
C PHE A 44 10.32 5.78 -4.59
N PHE A 45 9.24 6.51 -4.41
CA PHE A 45 7.89 5.97 -4.27
C PHE A 45 7.02 6.47 -5.42
N SER A 46 6.57 5.58 -6.31
CA SER A 46 5.69 5.93 -7.42
C SER A 46 4.25 5.49 -7.16
N VAL A 47 3.35 6.39 -7.51
CA VAL A 47 1.90 6.19 -7.59
C VAL A 47 1.42 6.66 -8.96
N GLY A 48 0.16 6.45 -9.32
CA GLY A 48 -0.32 6.98 -10.60
C GLY A 48 -1.72 6.53 -10.97
N MET A 49 -2.07 6.86 -12.23
CA MET A 49 -3.38 6.60 -12.82
C MET A 49 -3.24 5.87 -14.15
N ASP A 50 -4.03 4.80 -14.29
CA ASP A 50 -4.29 4.12 -15.55
C ASP A 50 -5.50 4.80 -16.23
N GLU A 51 -5.21 5.51 -17.31
CA GLU A 51 -6.14 6.47 -17.92
C GLU A 51 -6.63 6.03 -19.30
N HIS A 52 -6.23 4.87 -19.80
CA HIS A 52 -6.65 4.34 -21.08
C HIS A 52 -7.74 3.25 -20.95
N GLY A 53 -8.35 2.86 -22.10
CA GLY A 53 -9.30 1.76 -22.18
C GLY A 53 -10.72 2.15 -22.55
N ALA A 54 -11.52 1.15 -22.95
CA ALA A 54 -12.87 1.33 -23.45
C ALA A 54 -13.82 1.92 -22.38
N LYS A 55 -13.70 1.43 -21.14
CA LYS A 55 -14.54 1.89 -20.02
C LYS A 55 -14.34 3.38 -19.69
N ILE A 56 -13.11 3.90 -19.87
CA ILE A 56 -12.83 5.34 -19.69
C ILE A 56 -13.54 6.14 -20.78
N ALA A 57 -13.42 5.70 -22.04
CA ALA A 57 -14.09 6.36 -23.16
C ALA A 57 -15.62 6.36 -23.01
N GLU A 58 -16.22 5.25 -22.54
CA GLU A 58 -17.65 5.14 -22.27
C GLU A 58 -18.09 6.12 -21.17
N LYS A 59 -17.37 6.14 -20.03
CA LYS A 59 -17.69 7.05 -18.92
C LYS A 59 -17.54 8.53 -19.26
N ALA A 60 -16.50 8.88 -20.00
CA ALA A 60 -16.33 10.24 -20.50
C ALA A 60 -17.51 10.67 -21.36
N LYS A 61 -17.98 9.76 -22.24
CA LYS A 61 -19.15 10.00 -23.06
C LYS A 61 -20.44 10.15 -22.24
N GLU A 62 -20.63 9.33 -21.20
CA GLU A 62 -21.78 9.43 -20.28
C GLU A 62 -21.81 10.80 -19.58
N GLU A 63 -20.65 11.38 -19.27
CA GLU A 63 -20.51 12.70 -18.66
C GLU A 63 -20.41 13.85 -19.67
N ASN A 64 -20.59 13.59 -20.98
CA ASN A 64 -20.43 14.58 -22.08
C ASN A 64 -19.06 15.28 -22.07
N LYS A 65 -17.99 14.53 -21.75
CA LYS A 65 -16.60 14.99 -21.73
C LYS A 65 -15.76 14.25 -22.76
N SER A 66 -14.64 14.85 -23.18
CA SER A 66 -13.59 14.08 -23.84
C SER A 66 -12.93 13.13 -22.84
N PRO A 67 -12.36 11.99 -23.27
CA PRO A 67 -11.63 11.09 -22.37
C PRO A 67 -10.51 11.80 -21.59
N GLN A 68 -9.80 12.77 -22.21
CA GLN A 68 -8.73 13.52 -21.55
C GLN A 68 -9.27 14.41 -20.42
N GLU A 69 -10.34 15.17 -20.66
CA GLU A 69 -10.97 15.99 -19.62
C GLU A 69 -11.46 15.15 -18.43
N PHE A 70 -12.08 14.01 -18.74
CA PHE A 70 -12.55 13.09 -17.70
C PHE A 70 -11.41 12.57 -16.83
N VAL A 71 -10.32 12.07 -17.42
CA VAL A 71 -9.18 11.54 -16.64
C VAL A 71 -8.39 12.64 -15.92
N ASP A 72 -8.37 13.87 -16.43
CA ASP A 72 -7.75 15.01 -15.75
C ASP A 72 -8.47 15.33 -14.43
N GLU A 73 -9.80 15.32 -14.42
CA GLU A 73 -10.59 15.53 -13.21
C GLU A 73 -10.42 14.37 -12.20
N ILE A 74 -10.46 13.13 -12.69
CA ILE A 74 -10.28 11.97 -11.82
C ILE A 74 -8.87 11.96 -11.22
N SER A 75 -7.83 12.18 -12.02
CA SER A 75 -6.45 12.23 -11.54
C SER A 75 -6.24 13.32 -10.50
N LYS A 76 -6.86 14.50 -10.70
CA LYS A 76 -6.84 15.56 -9.69
C LYS A 76 -7.45 15.10 -8.37
N SER A 77 -8.57 14.37 -8.39
CA SER A 77 -9.20 13.87 -7.16
C SER A 77 -8.30 12.91 -6.37
N TYR A 78 -7.48 12.09 -7.07
CA TYR A 78 -6.49 11.22 -6.44
C TYR A 78 -5.34 12.03 -5.83
N ILE A 79 -4.80 13.00 -6.56
CA ILE A 79 -3.73 13.89 -6.07
C ILE A 79 -4.19 14.63 -4.82
N ASP A 80 -5.40 15.21 -4.83
CA ASP A 80 -5.97 15.94 -3.71
C ASP A 80 -6.16 15.00 -2.48
N THR A 81 -6.65 13.78 -2.70
CA THR A 81 -6.82 12.78 -1.63
C THR A 81 -5.48 12.31 -1.07
N TRP A 82 -4.47 12.06 -1.91
CA TRP A 82 -3.13 11.67 -1.45
C TRP A 82 -2.46 12.79 -0.64
N SER A 83 -2.64 14.02 -1.07
CA SER A 83 -2.19 15.21 -0.30
C SER A 83 -2.88 15.29 1.06
N ALA A 84 -4.19 15.11 1.11
CA ALA A 84 -4.98 15.13 2.35
C ALA A 84 -4.60 13.98 3.30
N LEU A 85 -4.19 12.81 2.79
CA LEU A 85 -3.70 11.67 3.56
C LEU A 85 -2.20 11.79 3.95
N ASN A 86 -1.54 12.90 3.62
CA ASN A 86 -0.12 13.11 3.86
C ASN A 86 0.76 11.99 3.23
N ILE A 87 0.47 11.62 1.98
CA ILE A 87 1.26 10.65 1.20
C ILE A 87 2.46 11.35 0.59
N GLU A 88 3.68 10.85 0.83
CA GLU A 88 4.94 11.40 0.31
C GLU A 88 5.45 10.58 -0.90
N TYR A 89 4.73 10.64 -2.03
CA TYR A 89 5.21 10.01 -3.26
C TYR A 89 6.26 10.89 -3.99
N SER A 90 7.13 10.24 -4.75
CA SER A 90 8.18 10.88 -5.55
C SER A 90 7.68 11.27 -6.95
N ASP A 91 6.78 10.48 -7.54
CA ASP A 91 6.21 10.71 -8.88
C ASP A 91 4.76 10.22 -8.94
N PHE A 92 3.91 10.99 -9.62
CA PHE A 92 2.54 10.63 -9.93
C PHE A 92 2.43 10.36 -11.43
N ILE A 93 2.48 9.09 -11.81
CA ILE A 93 2.53 8.68 -13.21
C ILE A 93 1.14 8.69 -13.82
N ARG A 94 1.01 9.32 -14.99
CA ARG A 94 -0.21 9.30 -15.80
C ARG A 94 0.07 8.59 -17.12
N THR A 95 -0.75 7.58 -17.46
CA THR A 95 -0.52 6.84 -18.73
C THR A 95 -0.77 7.69 -19.97
N THR A 96 -1.55 8.77 -19.86
CA THR A 96 -1.74 9.76 -20.94
C THR A 96 -0.56 10.71 -21.13
N SER A 97 0.42 10.73 -20.18
CA SER A 97 1.58 11.62 -20.32
C SER A 97 2.47 11.22 -21.50
N GLN A 98 3.10 12.21 -22.14
CA GLN A 98 3.99 11.99 -23.27
C GLN A 98 5.18 11.08 -22.89
N LYS A 99 5.79 11.31 -21.70
CA LYS A 99 6.88 10.49 -21.15
C LYS A 99 6.52 9.02 -21.04
N HIS A 100 5.30 8.73 -20.54
CA HIS A 100 4.83 7.35 -20.42
C HIS A 100 4.62 6.72 -21.80
N LYS A 101 3.94 7.39 -22.71
CA LYS A 101 3.70 6.92 -24.09
C LYS A 101 5.01 6.60 -24.83
N GLU A 102 6.02 7.43 -24.67
CA GLU A 102 7.36 7.17 -25.21
C GLU A 102 8.01 5.92 -24.59
N THR A 103 7.93 5.78 -23.27
CA THR A 103 8.45 4.62 -22.55
C THR A 103 7.76 3.32 -23.02
N VAL A 104 6.44 3.35 -23.17
CA VAL A 104 5.67 2.20 -23.68
C VAL A 104 6.09 1.84 -25.11
N ASN A 105 6.19 2.84 -25.99
CA ASN A 105 6.61 2.60 -27.38
C ASN A 105 8.02 2.01 -27.45
N GLU A 106 8.98 2.51 -26.68
CA GLU A 106 10.34 1.94 -26.60
C GLU A 106 10.31 0.50 -26.09
N PHE A 107 9.51 0.22 -25.08
CA PHE A 107 9.38 -1.10 -24.48
C PHE A 107 8.76 -2.12 -25.45
N ILE A 108 7.66 -1.76 -26.09
CA ILE A 108 6.97 -2.60 -27.10
C ILE A 108 7.91 -2.89 -28.28
N LYS A 109 8.69 -1.89 -28.76
CA LYS A 109 9.67 -2.09 -29.81
C LYS A 109 10.73 -3.14 -29.44
N LYS A 110 11.20 -3.14 -28.17
CA LYS A 110 12.16 -4.15 -27.69
C LYS A 110 11.57 -5.56 -27.72
N ILE A 111 10.34 -5.73 -27.24
CA ILE A 111 9.65 -7.02 -27.23
C ILE A 111 9.35 -7.49 -28.66
N TYR A 112 8.96 -6.59 -29.55
CA TYR A 112 8.73 -6.92 -30.96
C TYR A 112 10.02 -7.39 -31.64
N ALA A 113 11.12 -6.69 -31.42
CA ALA A 113 12.44 -7.03 -31.96
C ALA A 113 12.97 -8.37 -31.43
N SER A 114 12.54 -8.84 -30.26
CA SER A 114 12.90 -10.19 -29.75
C SER A 114 12.16 -11.34 -30.43
N GLY A 115 11.18 -11.03 -31.29
CA GLY A 115 10.35 -12.03 -31.99
C GLY A 115 9.27 -12.66 -31.10
N ASP A 116 8.96 -12.07 -29.95
CA ASP A 116 8.00 -12.62 -29.00
C ASP A 116 6.56 -12.08 -29.17
N ILE A 117 6.34 -11.24 -30.19
CA ILE A 117 5.03 -10.74 -30.58
C ILE A 117 4.65 -11.36 -31.93
N TYR A 118 3.46 -11.95 -32.00
CA TYR A 118 2.91 -12.57 -33.20
C TYR A 118 1.43 -12.23 -33.38
N GLU A 119 0.98 -12.23 -34.63
CA GLU A 119 -0.41 -12.00 -35.00
C GLU A 119 -1.26 -13.25 -34.79
N GLY A 120 -2.45 -13.09 -34.25
CA GLY A 120 -3.37 -14.20 -34.03
C GLY A 120 -4.83 -13.72 -33.89
N ILE A 121 -5.73 -14.70 -33.80
CA ILE A 121 -7.17 -14.43 -33.57
C ILE A 121 -7.48 -14.79 -32.13
N TYR A 122 -7.93 -13.82 -31.36
CA TYR A 122 -8.54 -14.06 -30.06
C TYR A 122 -10.01 -14.43 -30.24
N GLU A 123 -10.42 -15.53 -29.70
CA GLU A 123 -11.82 -15.93 -29.61
C GLU A 123 -12.10 -16.41 -28.18
N GLY A 124 -12.93 -15.69 -27.43
CA GLY A 124 -13.17 -16.01 -26.03
C GLY A 124 -14.00 -14.96 -25.30
N LEU A 125 -13.94 -15.04 -23.98
CA LEU A 125 -14.71 -14.18 -23.07
C LEU A 125 -13.92 -12.93 -22.69
N TYR A 126 -14.59 -11.80 -22.65
CA TYR A 126 -14.01 -10.52 -22.26
C TYR A 126 -14.94 -9.78 -21.29
N CYS A 127 -14.42 -9.43 -20.13
CA CYS A 127 -15.12 -8.58 -19.18
C CYS A 127 -14.75 -7.12 -19.40
N VAL A 128 -15.69 -6.30 -19.84
CA VAL A 128 -15.50 -4.86 -20.05
C VAL A 128 -15.18 -4.14 -18.74
N GLY A 129 -15.77 -4.59 -17.64
CA GLY A 129 -15.60 -3.96 -16.32
C GLY A 129 -14.16 -3.96 -15.82
N CYS A 130 -13.45 -5.08 -15.91
CA CYS A 130 -12.03 -5.21 -15.52
C CYS A 130 -11.08 -5.18 -16.71
N GLU A 131 -11.60 -5.03 -17.93
CA GLU A 131 -10.84 -5.09 -19.18
C GLU A 131 -9.94 -6.32 -19.28
N LYS A 132 -10.44 -7.48 -18.81
CA LYS A 132 -9.71 -8.76 -18.78
C LYS A 132 -10.30 -9.75 -19.79
N PHE A 133 -9.41 -10.48 -20.44
CA PHE A 133 -9.76 -11.73 -21.12
C PHE A 133 -9.93 -12.82 -20.08
N LEU A 134 -11.05 -13.55 -20.13
CA LEU A 134 -11.42 -14.58 -19.17
C LEU A 134 -11.57 -15.93 -19.86
N THR A 135 -11.27 -16.98 -19.13
CA THR A 135 -11.60 -18.36 -19.48
C THR A 135 -12.88 -18.78 -18.76
N GLU A 136 -13.57 -19.83 -19.25
CA GLU A 136 -14.76 -20.35 -18.56
C GLU A 136 -14.49 -20.80 -17.12
N LYS A 137 -13.24 -21.25 -16.82
CA LYS A 137 -12.81 -21.66 -15.49
C LYS A 137 -12.67 -20.47 -14.50
N GLU A 138 -12.51 -19.26 -15.01
CA GLU A 138 -12.39 -18.05 -14.21
C GLU A 138 -13.75 -17.39 -13.90
N LEU A 139 -14.86 -17.99 -14.37
CA LEU A 139 -16.21 -17.49 -14.09
C LEU A 139 -16.81 -18.13 -12.84
N GLU A 140 -17.55 -17.32 -12.07
CA GLU A 140 -18.39 -17.76 -10.98
C GLU A 140 -19.86 -17.66 -11.41
N ASN A 141 -20.58 -18.78 -11.45
CA ASN A 141 -21.96 -18.84 -11.92
C ASN A 141 -22.18 -18.20 -13.32
N GLY A 142 -21.18 -18.34 -14.22
CA GLY A 142 -21.25 -17.78 -15.57
C GLY A 142 -20.95 -16.28 -15.67
N ALA A 143 -20.59 -15.62 -14.57
CA ALA A 143 -20.27 -14.19 -14.49
C ALA A 143 -18.80 -13.95 -14.09
N CYS A 144 -18.29 -12.78 -14.41
CA CYS A 144 -17.01 -12.31 -13.91
C CYS A 144 -17.07 -12.14 -12.38
N PRO A 145 -16.17 -12.76 -11.58
CA PRO A 145 -16.21 -12.68 -10.13
C PRO A 145 -15.98 -11.24 -9.62
N ASP A 146 -15.26 -10.42 -10.39
CA ASP A 146 -14.97 -9.05 -10.02
C ASP A 146 -16.15 -8.10 -10.25
N HIS A 147 -16.92 -8.28 -11.34
CA HIS A 147 -17.96 -7.34 -11.74
C HIS A 147 -19.38 -7.93 -11.70
N LEU A 148 -19.51 -9.24 -11.42
CA LEU A 148 -20.79 -9.97 -11.37
C LEU A 148 -21.61 -9.81 -12.67
N THR A 149 -20.95 -9.54 -13.79
CA THR A 149 -21.54 -9.39 -15.12
C THR A 149 -21.13 -10.53 -16.02
N VAL A 150 -22.02 -10.94 -16.93
CA VAL A 150 -21.71 -11.95 -17.93
C VAL A 150 -20.72 -11.37 -18.95
N PRO A 151 -19.54 -11.99 -19.14
CA PRO A 151 -18.57 -11.48 -20.11
C PRO A 151 -19.08 -11.61 -21.55
N GLN A 152 -18.60 -10.71 -22.40
CA GLN A 152 -18.93 -10.74 -23.83
C GLN A 152 -18.09 -11.79 -24.55
N LYS A 153 -18.71 -12.57 -25.46
CA LYS A 153 -17.95 -13.37 -26.42
C LYS A 153 -17.44 -12.45 -27.51
N ILE A 154 -16.10 -12.39 -27.67
CA ILE A 154 -15.49 -11.57 -28.71
C ILE A 154 -14.60 -12.42 -29.62
N LYS A 155 -14.49 -11.96 -30.86
CA LYS A 155 -13.54 -12.49 -31.86
C LYS A 155 -12.81 -11.31 -32.47
N GLU A 156 -11.49 -11.27 -32.27
CA GLU A 156 -10.67 -10.14 -32.67
C GLU A 156 -9.34 -10.63 -33.25
N LYS A 157 -8.84 -9.91 -34.26
CA LYS A 157 -7.50 -10.07 -34.77
C LYS A 157 -6.58 -9.17 -33.94
N ASN A 158 -5.70 -9.79 -33.14
CA ASN A 158 -4.84 -9.08 -32.19
C ASN A 158 -3.39 -9.55 -32.35
N TYR A 159 -2.47 -8.84 -31.74
CA TYR A 159 -1.09 -9.28 -31.53
C TYR A 159 -0.98 -9.93 -30.13
N PHE A 160 -0.31 -11.07 -30.06
CA PHE A 160 -0.12 -11.86 -28.86
C PHE A 160 1.32 -11.82 -28.41
N PHE A 161 1.52 -11.89 -27.11
CA PHE A 161 2.84 -12.09 -26.50
C PHE A 161 3.05 -13.58 -26.19
N ASN A 162 4.19 -14.11 -26.60
CA ASN A 162 4.60 -15.52 -26.38
C ASN A 162 5.04 -15.73 -24.93
N LEU A 163 4.08 -15.70 -24.00
CA LEU A 163 4.31 -15.84 -22.57
C LEU A 163 4.84 -17.23 -22.22
N LYS A 164 4.36 -18.27 -22.89
CA LYS A 164 4.72 -19.68 -22.61
C LYS A 164 6.23 -19.90 -22.64
N LYS A 165 6.96 -19.20 -23.51
CA LYS A 165 8.41 -19.24 -23.60
C LYS A 165 9.11 -18.90 -22.28
N TYR A 166 8.52 -18.04 -21.48
CA TYR A 166 9.11 -17.47 -20.27
C TYR A 166 8.64 -18.13 -18.96
N LEU A 167 7.57 -18.91 -18.99
CA LEU A 167 7.00 -19.53 -17.78
C LEU A 167 8.02 -20.37 -16.98
N PRO A 168 8.87 -21.23 -17.60
CA PRO A 168 9.83 -22.01 -16.83
C PRO A 168 10.85 -21.14 -16.08
N GLU A 169 11.27 -20.04 -16.68
CA GLU A 169 12.22 -19.11 -16.05
C GLU A 169 11.55 -18.30 -14.93
N ILE A 170 10.31 -17.86 -15.11
CA ILE A 170 9.52 -17.19 -14.10
C ILE A 170 9.33 -18.11 -12.88
N GLU A 171 8.90 -19.35 -13.11
CA GLU A 171 8.74 -20.37 -12.07
C GLU A 171 10.04 -20.61 -11.31
N ARG A 172 11.14 -20.82 -12.02
CA ARG A 172 12.47 -21.00 -11.43
C ARG A 172 12.83 -19.84 -10.50
N ARG A 173 12.63 -18.59 -10.95
CA ARG A 173 12.96 -17.39 -10.16
C ARG A 173 12.09 -17.25 -8.93
N ILE A 174 10.80 -17.58 -9.02
CA ILE A 174 9.89 -17.57 -7.86
C ILE A 174 10.32 -18.64 -6.84
N ARG A 175 10.60 -19.88 -7.29
CA ARG A 175 11.01 -20.97 -6.41
C ARG A 175 12.37 -20.70 -5.75
N ASN A 176 13.29 -20.07 -6.44
CA ASN A 176 14.62 -19.68 -5.93
C ASN A 176 14.60 -18.36 -5.13
N LYS A 177 13.43 -17.72 -4.95
CA LYS A 177 13.27 -16.42 -4.26
C LYS A 177 14.03 -15.26 -4.93
N GLU A 178 14.37 -15.37 -6.20
CA GLU A 178 14.90 -14.28 -7.01
C GLU A 178 13.82 -13.26 -7.36
N LEU A 179 12.56 -13.71 -7.44
CA LEU A 179 11.35 -12.92 -7.42
C LEU A 179 10.54 -13.33 -6.16
N GLY A 180 10.61 -12.51 -5.12
CA GLY A 180 9.88 -12.74 -3.88
C GLY A 180 8.40 -12.39 -4.04
N ILE A 181 7.50 -13.33 -3.68
CA ILE A 181 6.05 -13.08 -3.62
C ILE A 181 5.58 -13.35 -2.20
N ARG A 182 4.92 -12.39 -1.60
CA ARG A 182 4.40 -12.49 -0.23
C ARG A 182 2.94 -12.06 -0.17
N PRO A 183 2.13 -12.70 0.68
CA PRO A 183 2.43 -13.84 1.55
C PRO A 183 2.63 -15.15 0.76
N GLU A 184 3.06 -16.20 1.45
CA GLU A 184 3.34 -17.52 0.84
C GLU A 184 2.12 -18.11 0.12
N SER A 185 0.91 -17.87 0.64
CA SER A 185 -0.35 -18.28 -0.02
C SER A 185 -0.49 -17.70 -1.44
N ARG A 186 -0.09 -16.44 -1.64
CA ARG A 186 -0.14 -15.78 -2.94
C ARG A 186 0.94 -16.26 -3.90
N LYS A 187 2.11 -16.65 -3.37
CA LYS A 187 3.13 -17.33 -4.16
C LYS A 187 2.62 -18.69 -4.66
N ASN A 188 2.01 -19.47 -3.77
CA ASN A 188 1.47 -20.79 -4.13
C ASN A 188 0.33 -20.67 -5.16
N GLU A 189 -0.52 -19.65 -5.06
CA GLU A 189 -1.54 -19.34 -6.08
C GLU A 189 -0.89 -19.14 -7.46
N ILE A 190 0.17 -18.35 -7.56
CA ILE A 190 0.87 -18.10 -8.83
C ILE A 190 1.51 -19.37 -9.38
N LEU A 191 2.17 -20.17 -8.54
CA LEU A 191 2.76 -21.43 -8.97
C LEU A 191 1.70 -22.41 -9.50
N ASN A 192 0.55 -22.50 -8.82
CA ASN A 192 -0.58 -23.32 -9.28
C ASN A 192 -1.15 -22.85 -10.63
N ILE A 193 -1.21 -21.53 -10.86
CA ILE A 193 -1.63 -20.98 -12.16
C ILE A 193 -0.63 -21.37 -13.26
N ILE A 194 0.68 -21.31 -13.01
CA ILE A 194 1.71 -21.72 -13.95
C ILE A 194 1.60 -23.23 -14.24
N ASP A 195 1.49 -24.06 -13.20
CA ASP A 195 1.40 -25.51 -13.30
C ASP A 195 0.12 -25.97 -14.05
N SER A 196 -1.01 -25.25 -13.89
CA SER A 196 -2.25 -25.54 -14.61
C SER A 196 -2.23 -25.16 -16.09
N GLY A 197 -1.18 -24.51 -16.54
CA GLY A 197 -0.98 -24.03 -17.90
C GLY A 197 -1.68 -22.71 -18.17
N ILE A 198 -0.89 -21.66 -18.38
CA ILE A 198 -1.37 -20.35 -18.82
C ILE A 198 -1.05 -20.14 -20.29
N SER A 199 -1.99 -19.52 -21.01
CA SER A 199 -1.83 -19.23 -22.45
C SER A 199 -1.11 -17.91 -22.68
N ASP A 200 -0.58 -17.75 -23.89
CA ASP A 200 -0.17 -16.46 -24.42
C ASP A 200 -1.32 -15.47 -24.34
N PHE A 201 -1.02 -14.21 -24.16
CA PHE A 201 -2.06 -13.18 -23.98
C PHE A 201 -1.96 -12.08 -25.03
N SER A 202 -3.11 -11.51 -25.36
CA SER A 202 -3.22 -10.41 -26.32
C SER A 202 -2.60 -9.15 -25.73
N ILE A 203 -1.70 -8.49 -26.46
CA ILE A 203 -1.07 -7.21 -26.08
C ILE A 203 -1.62 -6.04 -26.88
N THR A 204 -2.55 -6.30 -27.80
CA THR A 204 -3.27 -5.25 -28.54
C THR A 204 -4.77 -5.48 -28.56
N ARG A 205 -5.52 -4.47 -28.93
CA ARG A 205 -6.96 -4.48 -29.18
C ARG A 205 -7.27 -3.70 -30.45
N GLU A 206 -8.35 -4.06 -31.14
CA GLU A 206 -8.83 -3.30 -32.29
C GLU A 206 -9.19 -1.85 -31.89
N LYS A 207 -8.53 -0.87 -32.50
CA LYS A 207 -8.71 0.56 -32.22
C LYS A 207 -10.16 1.01 -32.32
N LYS A 208 -10.90 0.50 -33.31
CA LYS A 208 -12.34 0.84 -33.52
C LYS A 208 -13.26 0.39 -32.38
N LYS A 209 -12.83 -0.60 -31.56
CA LYS A 209 -13.62 -1.13 -30.45
C LYS A 209 -13.31 -0.46 -29.11
N VAL A 210 -12.08 -0.01 -28.92
CA VAL A 210 -11.65 0.60 -27.65
C VAL A 210 -11.62 2.11 -27.72
N GLY A 211 -11.18 2.68 -28.84
CA GLY A 211 -11.23 4.11 -29.12
C GLY A 211 -10.23 4.99 -28.38
N TRP A 212 -9.74 4.57 -27.19
CA TRP A 212 -8.87 5.36 -26.31
C TRP A 212 -7.71 4.53 -25.77
N GLY A 213 -6.49 4.82 -26.21
CA GLY A 213 -5.27 4.10 -25.85
C GLY A 213 -4.07 4.50 -26.68
N ILE A 214 -2.90 3.91 -26.42
CA ILE A 214 -1.67 4.15 -27.17
C ILE A 214 -1.72 3.37 -28.48
N PRO A 215 -1.52 3.99 -29.66
CA PRO A 215 -1.42 3.28 -30.94
C PRO A 215 -0.31 2.22 -30.92
N PHE A 216 -0.57 1.06 -31.50
CA PHE A 216 0.44 0.04 -31.66
C PHE A 216 1.39 0.43 -32.82
N PRO A 217 2.73 0.48 -32.59
CA PRO A 217 3.65 1.10 -33.57
C PRO A 217 3.82 0.33 -34.89
N TYR A 218 3.26 -0.86 -35.01
CA TYR A 218 3.40 -1.74 -36.20
C TYR A 218 2.07 -1.97 -36.93
N ASP A 219 0.94 -1.47 -36.41
CA ASP A 219 -0.38 -1.60 -37.02
C ASP A 219 -1.31 -0.49 -36.54
N ASP A 220 -1.62 0.49 -37.38
CA ASP A 220 -2.47 1.64 -37.05
C ASP A 220 -3.93 1.28 -36.74
N SER A 221 -4.37 0.08 -37.09
CA SER A 221 -5.69 -0.45 -36.74
C SER A 221 -5.79 -0.96 -35.31
N GLN A 222 -4.65 -1.06 -34.63
CA GLN A 222 -4.50 -1.60 -33.27
C GLN A 222 -4.07 -0.53 -32.26
N ILE A 223 -4.48 -0.72 -31.03
CA ILE A 223 -3.95 -0.01 -29.87
C ILE A 223 -3.34 -1.01 -28.88
N ILE A 224 -2.39 -0.56 -28.10
CA ILE A 224 -1.77 -1.36 -27.03
C ILE A 224 -2.85 -1.69 -26.00
N TYR A 225 -2.92 -2.95 -25.59
CA TYR A 225 -3.84 -3.40 -24.55
C TYR A 225 -3.50 -2.73 -23.20
N VAL A 226 -4.55 -2.26 -22.51
CA VAL A 226 -4.41 -1.43 -21.30
C VAL A 226 -3.48 -2.03 -20.25
N TRP A 227 -3.47 -3.34 -20.04
CA TRP A 227 -2.56 -3.98 -19.10
C TRP A 227 -1.10 -4.02 -19.58
N ALA A 228 -0.86 -4.13 -20.90
CA ALA A 228 0.48 -4.04 -21.46
C ALA A 228 1.03 -2.61 -21.43
N ASP A 229 0.15 -1.62 -21.49
CA ASP A 229 0.43 -0.21 -21.29
C ASP A 229 0.70 0.10 -19.81
N ALA A 230 -0.26 -0.20 -18.95
CA ALA A 230 -0.22 0.12 -17.53
C ALA A 230 1.03 -0.43 -16.81
N LEU A 231 1.42 -1.70 -17.05
CA LEU A 231 2.57 -2.32 -16.39
C LEU A 231 3.90 -1.61 -16.67
N VAL A 232 4.01 -0.92 -17.80
CA VAL A 232 5.25 -0.18 -18.18
C VAL A 232 5.48 1.05 -17.30
N ASN A 233 4.47 1.54 -16.56
CA ASN A 233 4.64 2.67 -15.65
C ASN A 233 5.82 2.50 -14.70
N TYR A 234 6.08 1.28 -14.25
CA TYR A 234 7.14 0.95 -13.30
C TYR A 234 8.56 1.23 -13.82
N LEU A 235 8.74 1.37 -15.13
CA LEU A 235 10.03 1.71 -15.76
C LEU A 235 10.30 3.23 -15.80
N SER A 236 9.38 4.06 -15.38
CA SER A 236 9.52 5.54 -15.44
C SER A 236 10.74 6.07 -14.68
N PRO A 237 11.09 5.59 -13.47
CA PRO A 237 12.32 5.99 -12.78
C PRO A 237 13.50 5.09 -13.19
N LYS A 238 14.07 5.34 -14.37
CA LYS A 238 15.15 4.50 -14.96
C LYS A 238 16.31 4.23 -13.98
N ASP A 239 16.67 5.22 -13.14
CA ASP A 239 17.79 5.14 -12.20
C ASP A 239 17.50 4.31 -10.93
N PHE A 240 16.23 3.96 -10.70
CA PHE A 240 15.78 3.18 -9.55
C PHE A 240 15.34 1.77 -9.91
N TRP A 241 15.14 1.46 -11.21
CA TRP A 241 14.79 0.11 -11.63
C TRP A 241 15.95 -0.88 -11.41
N PRO A 242 15.75 -2.11 -10.94
CA PRO A 242 14.45 -2.75 -10.64
C PRO A 242 13.83 -2.32 -9.33
N ALA A 243 12.49 -2.37 -9.26
CA ALA A 243 11.78 -2.10 -8.03
C ALA A 243 12.15 -3.09 -6.92
N ASP A 244 12.34 -2.57 -5.71
CA ASP A 244 12.54 -3.39 -4.51
C ASP A 244 11.24 -4.02 -4.05
N LEU A 245 10.11 -3.31 -4.24
CA LEU A 245 8.80 -3.77 -3.80
C LEU A 245 7.66 -3.20 -4.66
N HIS A 246 6.83 -4.10 -5.21
CA HIS A 246 5.50 -3.79 -5.68
C HIS A 246 4.48 -4.13 -4.58
N VAL A 247 3.67 -3.16 -4.12
CA VAL A 247 2.56 -3.38 -3.18
C VAL A 247 1.28 -3.42 -4.00
N ILE A 248 0.59 -4.55 -4.07
CA ILE A 248 -0.57 -4.76 -4.96
C ILE A 248 -1.73 -5.49 -4.29
N GLY A 249 -2.93 -5.35 -4.85
CA GLY A 249 -4.10 -6.15 -4.47
C GLY A 249 -4.08 -7.57 -5.07
N ALA A 250 -4.79 -8.48 -4.43
CA ALA A 250 -4.85 -9.88 -4.83
C ALA A 250 -5.47 -10.10 -6.23
N ASP A 251 -6.37 -9.22 -6.66
CA ASP A 251 -7.06 -9.27 -7.96
C ASP A 251 -6.15 -9.05 -9.17
N ILE A 252 -4.97 -8.47 -8.95
CA ILE A 252 -3.98 -8.17 -10.00
C ILE A 252 -2.68 -8.96 -9.84
N ASN A 253 -2.65 -9.96 -8.95
CA ASN A 253 -1.46 -10.78 -8.69
C ASN A 253 -0.92 -11.45 -9.96
N LYS A 254 -1.78 -12.05 -10.79
CA LYS A 254 -1.40 -12.70 -12.06
C LYS A 254 -0.66 -11.75 -13.01
N PHE A 255 -1.10 -10.49 -13.11
CA PHE A 255 -0.48 -9.51 -13.97
C PHE A 255 0.94 -9.14 -13.52
N HIS A 256 1.15 -8.99 -12.22
CA HIS A 256 2.44 -8.57 -11.66
C HIS A 256 3.43 -9.72 -11.48
N ALA A 257 2.94 -10.94 -11.21
CA ALA A 257 3.80 -12.08 -10.92
C ALA A 257 4.05 -13.01 -12.13
N ILE A 258 3.27 -12.88 -13.22
CA ILE A 258 3.42 -13.70 -14.42
C ILE A 258 3.60 -12.83 -15.66
N PHE A 259 2.65 -11.96 -16.00
CA PHE A 259 2.66 -11.20 -17.26
C PHE A 259 3.81 -10.19 -17.28
N TRP A 260 3.92 -9.39 -16.22
CA TRP A 260 5.00 -8.41 -16.10
C TRP A 260 6.41 -9.03 -16.14
N PRO A 261 6.71 -10.08 -15.36
CA PRO A 261 7.99 -10.81 -15.50
C PRO A 261 8.24 -11.35 -16.91
N GLY A 262 7.24 -11.90 -17.58
CA GLY A 262 7.37 -12.37 -18.95
C GLY A 262 7.77 -11.26 -19.93
N LEU A 263 7.08 -10.13 -19.86
CA LEU A 263 7.38 -8.95 -20.67
C LEU A 263 8.78 -8.40 -20.40
N LEU A 264 9.19 -8.34 -19.12
CA LEU A 264 10.54 -7.90 -18.73
C LEU A 264 11.64 -8.82 -19.24
N LEU A 265 11.45 -10.13 -19.12
CA LEU A 265 12.41 -11.12 -19.62
C LEU A 265 12.58 -11.01 -21.15
N SER A 266 11.49 -10.82 -21.88
CA SER A 266 11.52 -10.58 -23.32
C SER A 266 12.29 -9.29 -23.69
N ALA A 267 12.08 -8.23 -22.92
CA ALA A 267 12.78 -6.96 -23.07
C ALA A 267 14.23 -6.99 -22.54
N ARG A 268 14.69 -8.12 -21.98
CA ARG A 268 16.02 -8.30 -21.32
C ARG A 268 16.25 -7.32 -20.17
N LEU A 269 15.20 -7.04 -19.41
CA LEU A 269 15.24 -6.19 -18.23
C LEU A 269 15.23 -7.04 -16.95
N PRO A 270 15.83 -6.54 -15.85
CA PRO A 270 15.77 -7.24 -14.56
C PRO A 270 14.33 -7.26 -14.02
N LEU A 271 13.99 -8.31 -13.25
CA LEU A 271 12.71 -8.42 -12.55
C LEU A 271 12.69 -7.58 -11.27
N PRO A 272 11.50 -7.18 -10.78
CA PRO A 272 11.37 -6.61 -9.44
C PRO A 272 11.83 -7.62 -8.39
N LYS A 273 12.30 -7.13 -7.23
CA LYS A 273 12.82 -8.01 -6.18
C LYS A 273 11.70 -8.69 -5.40
N ASN A 274 10.66 -7.92 -5.05
CA ASN A 274 9.53 -8.42 -4.26
C ASN A 274 8.20 -7.89 -4.76
N ILE A 275 7.18 -8.72 -4.58
CA ILE A 275 5.76 -8.38 -4.75
C ILE A 275 5.07 -8.70 -3.43
N PHE A 276 4.50 -7.69 -2.78
CA PHE A 276 3.62 -7.88 -1.63
C PHE A 276 2.16 -7.76 -2.08
N VAL A 277 1.42 -8.83 -1.90
CA VAL A 277 0.04 -8.96 -2.35
C VAL A 277 -0.88 -8.91 -1.15
N HIS A 278 -1.56 -7.78 -0.96
CA HIS A 278 -2.54 -7.67 0.11
C HIS A 278 -3.89 -8.28 -0.29
N GLY A 279 -4.62 -8.74 0.72
CA GLY A 279 -5.98 -9.22 0.56
C GLY A 279 -6.94 -8.11 0.13
N LEU A 280 -8.07 -8.50 -0.42
CA LEU A 280 -9.19 -7.60 -0.66
C LEU A 280 -10.05 -7.53 0.61
N PHE A 281 -10.74 -6.44 0.80
CA PHE A 281 -11.66 -6.33 1.92
C PHE A 281 -13.07 -5.92 1.47
N THR A 282 -14.01 -6.33 2.28
CA THR A 282 -15.42 -6.01 2.16
C THR A 282 -15.81 -4.94 3.19
N ILE A 283 -16.95 -4.32 3.00
CA ILE A 283 -17.55 -3.42 3.98
C ILE A 283 -18.89 -4.04 4.37
N ASN A 284 -19.04 -4.38 5.65
CA ASN A 284 -20.23 -5.04 6.18
C ASN A 284 -20.58 -6.32 5.39
N GLY A 285 -19.57 -7.14 5.06
CA GLY A 285 -19.71 -8.41 4.30
C GLY A 285 -19.94 -8.24 2.80
N GLN A 286 -19.97 -7.03 2.28
CA GLN A 286 -20.21 -6.74 0.86
C GLN A 286 -18.98 -6.17 0.17
N LYS A 287 -18.73 -6.58 -1.09
CA LYS A 287 -17.67 -6.00 -1.92
C LYS A 287 -17.89 -4.48 -2.07
N ILE A 288 -16.81 -3.71 -2.01
CA ILE A 288 -16.86 -2.26 -2.24
C ILE A 288 -17.37 -1.99 -3.66
N SER A 289 -18.49 -1.31 -3.77
CA SER A 289 -19.12 -1.02 -5.05
C SER A 289 -19.93 0.28 -5.00
N LYS A 290 -19.80 1.08 -6.06
CA LYS A 290 -20.65 2.28 -6.26
C LYS A 290 -22.12 1.92 -6.36
N THR A 291 -22.44 0.81 -7.01
CA THR A 291 -23.82 0.35 -7.22
C THR A 291 -24.48 -0.09 -5.88
N VAL A 292 -23.70 -0.66 -4.99
CA VAL A 292 -24.16 -1.05 -3.64
C VAL A 292 -24.23 0.16 -2.69
N GLY A 293 -23.50 1.24 -2.98
CA GLY A 293 -23.48 2.46 -2.16
C GLY A 293 -22.68 2.32 -0.86
N ASN A 294 -21.81 1.30 -0.76
CA ASN A 294 -21.00 1.03 0.43
C ASN A 294 -19.57 1.57 0.31
N ILE A 295 -19.36 2.62 -0.49
CA ILE A 295 -18.05 3.25 -0.64
C ILE A 295 -17.82 4.18 0.55
N ILE A 296 -16.68 4.00 1.22
CA ILE A 296 -16.21 4.94 2.23
C ILE A 296 -15.17 5.85 1.58
N ASP A 297 -15.43 7.17 1.62
CA ASP A 297 -14.48 8.18 1.13
C ASP A 297 -13.37 8.40 2.18
N PRO A 298 -12.10 8.34 1.79
CA PRO A 298 -11.00 8.66 2.70
C PRO A 298 -11.08 10.08 3.29
N LEU A 299 -11.67 11.04 2.58
CA LEU A 299 -11.82 12.41 3.06
C LEU A 299 -12.83 12.50 4.22
N ASP A 300 -13.93 11.72 4.18
CA ASP A 300 -14.89 11.64 5.28
C ASP A 300 -14.24 11.04 6.54
N MET A 301 -13.34 10.07 6.36
CA MET A 301 -12.57 9.51 7.48
C MET A 301 -11.60 10.55 8.08
N ILE A 302 -10.94 11.34 7.22
CA ILE A 302 -10.05 12.42 7.67
C ILE A 302 -10.83 13.47 8.45
N GLU A 303 -12.00 13.89 7.98
CA GLU A 303 -12.87 14.83 8.68
C GLU A 303 -13.26 14.29 10.05
N LYS A 304 -13.65 13.02 10.13
CA LYS A 304 -14.10 12.40 11.39
C LYS A 304 -12.97 12.13 12.37
N PHE A 305 -11.84 11.58 11.93
CA PHE A 305 -10.79 11.04 12.79
C PHE A 305 -9.46 11.81 12.75
N GLY A 306 -9.25 12.63 11.73
CA GLY A 306 -7.98 13.25 11.40
C GLY A 306 -7.07 12.32 10.57
N VAL A 307 -6.06 12.91 9.93
CA VAL A 307 -5.18 12.23 8.95
C VAL A 307 -4.51 10.99 9.54
N ASP A 308 -3.75 11.17 10.60
CA ASP A 308 -2.95 10.09 11.19
C ASP A 308 -3.80 8.96 11.77
N ALA A 309 -4.95 9.29 12.36
CA ALA A 309 -5.86 8.27 12.85
C ALA A 309 -6.53 7.50 11.71
N THR A 310 -6.85 8.15 10.59
CA THR A 310 -7.34 7.48 9.37
C THR A 310 -6.31 6.48 8.85
N ARG A 311 -5.03 6.89 8.73
CA ARG A 311 -3.92 6.01 8.34
C ARG A 311 -3.80 4.79 9.26
N TYR A 312 -3.84 5.02 10.57
CA TYR A 312 -3.82 3.96 11.58
C TYR A 312 -5.02 3.02 11.47
N LEU A 313 -6.23 3.57 11.41
CA LEU A 313 -7.47 2.80 11.43
C LEU A 313 -7.58 1.86 10.23
N LEU A 314 -7.17 2.29 9.04
CA LEU A 314 -7.20 1.46 7.84
C LEU A 314 -6.26 0.25 7.96
N LEU A 315 -5.07 0.40 8.54
CA LEU A 315 -4.06 -0.65 8.63
C LEU A 315 -4.20 -1.57 9.83
N SER A 316 -4.98 -1.17 10.83
CA SER A 316 -5.09 -1.89 12.10
C SER A 316 -6.32 -2.79 12.20
N GLN A 317 -7.11 -2.97 11.12
CA GLN A 317 -8.32 -3.77 11.15
C GLN A 317 -8.03 -5.28 11.11
N PHE A 318 -7.14 -5.70 10.23
CA PHE A 318 -6.78 -7.10 10.00
C PHE A 318 -5.39 -7.20 9.34
N PRO A 319 -4.73 -8.37 9.38
CA PRO A 319 -3.49 -8.61 8.66
C PRO A 319 -3.67 -8.38 7.15
N ALA A 320 -2.81 -7.57 6.54
CA ALA A 320 -2.93 -7.26 5.11
C ALA A 320 -2.77 -8.49 4.20
N SER A 321 -2.17 -9.57 4.69
CA SER A 321 -2.04 -10.86 3.98
C SER A 321 -3.38 -11.60 3.79
N GLU A 322 -4.42 -11.22 4.52
CA GLU A 322 -5.71 -11.88 4.56
C GLU A 322 -6.80 -11.01 3.91
N HIS A 323 -7.87 -11.67 3.48
CA HIS A 323 -9.11 -10.97 3.17
C HIS A 323 -9.78 -10.54 4.47
N GLY A 324 -10.32 -9.34 4.53
CA GLY A 324 -10.95 -8.79 5.73
C GLY A 324 -12.33 -8.19 5.50
N ASP A 325 -13.09 -8.04 6.58
CA ASP A 325 -14.35 -7.29 6.56
C ASP A 325 -14.26 -6.08 7.47
N ILE A 326 -14.47 -4.90 6.92
CA ILE A 326 -14.48 -3.64 7.66
C ILE A 326 -15.91 -3.34 8.10
N LYS A 327 -16.08 -3.18 9.41
CA LYS A 327 -17.31 -2.63 9.97
C LYS A 327 -17.10 -1.15 10.26
N GLU A 328 -17.85 -0.31 9.61
CA GLU A 328 -17.71 1.15 9.75
C GLU A 328 -17.83 1.62 11.21
N THR A 329 -18.74 1.02 11.97
CA THR A 329 -18.90 1.28 13.40
C THR A 329 -17.69 0.86 14.25
N GLY A 330 -16.86 -0.04 13.73
CA GLY A 330 -15.63 -0.50 14.39
C GLY A 330 -14.51 0.55 14.42
N PHE A 331 -14.51 1.50 13.50
CA PHE A 331 -13.47 2.54 13.45
C PHE A 331 -13.45 3.41 14.73
N GLU A 332 -14.62 3.88 15.17
CA GLU A 332 -14.72 4.74 16.37
C GLU A 332 -14.36 3.96 17.65
N VAL A 333 -14.85 2.73 17.76
CA VAL A 333 -14.52 1.85 18.89
C VAL A 333 -12.99 1.65 18.97
N LYS A 334 -12.37 1.36 17.83
CA LYS A 334 -10.92 1.13 17.75
C LYS A 334 -10.11 2.41 17.99
N TYR A 335 -10.54 3.53 17.44
CA TYR A 335 -9.94 4.83 17.72
C TYR A 335 -9.91 5.12 19.23
N ASN A 336 -11.06 4.98 19.89
CA ASN A 336 -11.16 5.25 21.33
C ASN A 336 -10.33 4.26 22.16
N ALA A 337 -10.36 2.97 21.81
CA ALA A 337 -9.62 1.94 22.55
C ALA A 337 -8.09 2.08 22.40
N ASP A 338 -7.61 2.15 21.17
CA ASP A 338 -6.18 2.05 20.89
C ASP A 338 -5.45 3.41 20.97
N LEU A 339 -6.09 4.48 20.47
CA LEU A 339 -5.46 5.79 20.37
C LEU A 339 -5.80 6.67 21.56
N ALA A 340 -7.08 6.94 21.83
CA ALA A 340 -7.46 7.87 22.91
C ALA A 340 -7.17 7.30 24.30
N ASN A 341 -7.70 6.11 24.60
CA ASN A 341 -7.54 5.46 25.90
C ASN A 341 -6.24 4.66 26.03
N GLY A 342 -5.64 4.24 24.90
CA GLY A 342 -4.35 3.52 24.85
C GLY A 342 -3.17 4.48 24.85
N ILE A 343 -2.67 4.79 23.66
CA ILE A 343 -1.43 5.59 23.47
C ILE A 343 -1.56 6.99 24.05
N GLY A 344 -2.67 7.70 23.76
CA GLY A 344 -2.86 9.07 24.22
C GLY A 344 -2.91 9.19 25.74
N ASN A 345 -3.67 8.30 26.40
CA ASN A 345 -3.77 8.27 27.86
C ASN A 345 -2.43 7.88 28.52
N LEU A 346 -1.71 6.90 27.97
CA LEU A 346 -0.38 6.51 28.47
C LEU A 346 0.59 7.70 28.45
N PHE A 347 0.66 8.42 27.34
CA PHE A 347 1.56 9.56 27.19
C PHE A 347 1.20 10.67 28.20
N GLU A 348 -0.09 11.02 28.29
CA GLU A 348 -0.55 12.07 29.19
C GLU A 348 -0.25 11.73 30.67
N ARG A 349 -0.50 10.49 31.07
CA ARG A 349 -0.23 10.04 32.46
C ARG A 349 1.25 10.15 32.80
N VAL A 350 2.13 9.65 31.93
CA VAL A 350 3.57 9.65 32.19
C VAL A 350 4.15 11.07 32.20
N PHE A 351 3.78 11.89 31.20
CA PHE A 351 4.23 13.28 31.15
C PHE A 351 3.72 14.12 32.33
N THR A 352 2.48 13.87 32.79
CA THR A 352 1.94 14.53 33.98
C THR A 352 2.73 14.16 35.23
N MET A 353 3.06 12.87 35.45
CA MET A 353 3.84 12.43 36.60
C MET A 353 5.26 13.02 36.58
N ILE A 354 5.94 13.02 35.42
CA ILE A 354 7.27 13.61 35.27
C ILE A 354 7.26 15.11 35.63
N ARG A 355 6.27 15.85 35.13
CA ARG A 355 6.09 17.27 35.43
C ARG A 355 5.80 17.53 36.90
N GLU A 356 4.86 16.81 37.48
CA GLU A 356 4.43 17.01 38.88
C GLU A 356 5.53 16.67 39.88
N TYR A 357 6.25 15.59 39.62
CA TYR A 357 7.34 15.16 40.51
C TYR A 357 8.72 15.75 40.15
N LYS A 358 8.78 16.59 39.09
CA LYS A 358 10.00 17.26 38.61
C LYS A 358 11.17 16.28 38.41
N ILE A 359 10.89 15.17 37.77
CA ILE A 359 11.86 14.09 37.52
C ILE A 359 12.93 14.53 36.54
N HIS A 360 14.20 14.31 36.89
CA HIS A 360 15.29 14.47 35.97
C HIS A 360 15.41 13.27 35.03
N LEU A 361 15.39 13.51 33.72
CA LEU A 361 15.38 12.45 32.72
C LEU A 361 16.80 12.19 32.18
N GLU A 362 17.35 11.01 32.55
CA GLU A 362 18.66 10.54 32.07
C GLU A 362 18.58 9.13 31.50
N ALA A 363 19.02 8.94 30.25
CA ALA A 363 19.03 7.62 29.60
C ALA A 363 19.88 6.54 30.32
N ARG A 364 20.77 6.96 31.23
CA ARG A 364 21.70 6.07 31.94
C ARG A 364 21.07 5.30 33.14
N LEU A 365 19.87 5.69 33.54
CA LEU A 365 19.24 5.13 34.76
C LEU A 365 18.44 3.84 34.51
N LEU A 366 18.42 3.33 33.26
CA LEU A 366 17.69 2.09 32.96
C LEU A 366 18.45 0.88 33.47
N SER A 367 17.78 0.03 34.27
CA SER A 367 18.29 -1.29 34.62
C SER A 367 18.44 -2.17 33.35
N ARG A 368 19.39 -3.13 33.37
CA ARG A 368 19.60 -4.06 32.25
C ARG A 368 18.31 -4.79 31.85
N SER A 369 17.48 -5.17 32.83
CA SER A 369 16.20 -5.85 32.58
C SER A 369 15.20 -4.97 31.78
N LEU A 370 15.13 -3.69 32.09
CA LEU A 370 14.23 -2.75 31.41
C LEU A 370 14.73 -2.38 30.01
N ALA A 371 16.05 -2.18 29.85
CA ALA A 371 16.68 -1.96 28.56
C ALA A 371 16.45 -3.16 27.61
N SER A 372 16.61 -4.39 28.11
CA SER A 372 16.38 -5.61 27.33
C SER A 372 14.94 -5.75 26.81
N LYS A 373 13.92 -5.31 27.56
CA LYS A 373 12.53 -5.33 27.09
C LYS A 373 12.30 -4.38 25.90
N LEU A 374 12.92 -3.21 25.94
CA LEU A 374 12.90 -2.27 24.82
C LEU A 374 13.57 -2.82 23.56
N GLU A 375 14.76 -3.44 23.74
CA GLU A 375 15.52 -4.04 22.63
C GLU A 375 14.76 -5.19 21.96
N ILE A 376 14.09 -6.05 22.72
CA ILE A 376 13.30 -7.16 22.17
C ILE A 376 12.16 -6.63 21.32
N THR A 377 11.42 -5.63 21.81
CA THR A 377 10.31 -5.03 21.07
C THR A 377 10.81 -4.33 19.80
N ASP A 378 11.93 -3.59 19.87
CA ASP A 378 12.53 -2.94 18.70
C ASP A 378 12.94 -3.95 17.63
N LYS A 379 13.54 -5.08 18.05
CA LYS A 379 13.90 -6.17 17.14
C LYS A 379 12.66 -6.78 16.46
N ASN A 380 11.60 -7.04 17.23
CA ASN A 380 10.35 -7.58 16.69
C ASN A 380 9.71 -6.62 15.70
N PHE A 381 9.59 -5.33 16.07
CA PHE A 381 9.07 -4.29 15.21
C PHE A 381 9.81 -4.22 13.88
N LYS A 382 11.14 -4.14 13.90
CA LYS A 382 11.98 -4.13 12.70
C LYS A 382 11.78 -5.36 11.84
N ASN A 383 11.74 -6.55 12.46
CA ASN A 383 11.49 -7.78 11.73
C ASN A 383 10.13 -7.78 11.02
N TYR A 384 9.07 -7.25 11.65
CA TYR A 384 7.77 -7.12 11.00
C TYR A 384 7.80 -6.12 9.84
N MET A 385 8.44 -4.96 10.03
CA MET A 385 8.60 -3.94 8.98
C MET A 385 9.39 -4.47 7.77
N ASP A 386 10.50 -5.17 8.00
CA ASP A 386 11.36 -5.75 6.96
C ASP A 386 10.66 -6.90 6.19
N ASN A 387 9.67 -7.53 6.83
CA ASN A 387 8.82 -8.56 6.21
C ASN A 387 7.49 -8.01 5.67
N PHE A 388 7.32 -6.70 5.62
CA PHE A 388 6.12 -6.01 5.13
C PHE A 388 4.85 -6.32 5.95
N GLN A 389 4.97 -6.63 7.23
CA GLN A 389 3.90 -7.03 8.14
C GLN A 389 3.47 -5.85 9.03
N LEU A 390 2.83 -4.83 8.43
CA LEU A 390 2.52 -3.56 9.12
C LEU A 390 1.48 -3.72 10.24
N PHE A 391 0.51 -4.62 10.09
CA PHE A 391 -0.47 -4.92 11.13
C PHE A 391 0.21 -5.50 12.38
N GLU A 392 1.11 -6.46 12.19
CA GLU A 392 1.88 -7.10 13.25
C GLU A 392 2.83 -6.10 13.92
N ALA A 393 3.45 -5.21 13.14
CA ALA A 393 4.29 -4.13 13.65
C ALA A 393 3.48 -3.17 14.54
N LEU A 394 2.30 -2.72 14.11
CA LEU A 394 1.39 -1.90 14.92
C LEU A 394 0.94 -2.63 16.19
N ARG A 395 0.57 -3.91 16.07
CA ARG A 395 0.17 -4.74 17.21
C ARG A 395 1.28 -4.86 18.25
N GLU A 396 2.54 -5.04 17.84
CA GLU A 396 3.69 -5.09 18.75
C GLU A 396 3.82 -3.78 19.54
N VAL A 397 3.68 -2.63 18.86
CA VAL A 397 3.72 -1.30 19.51
C VAL A 397 2.59 -1.13 20.52
N LEU A 398 1.35 -1.53 20.17
CA LEU A 398 0.21 -1.46 21.08
C LEU A 398 0.37 -2.38 22.29
N LEU A 399 0.89 -3.60 22.08
CA LEU A 399 1.17 -4.52 23.18
C LEU A 399 2.24 -3.96 24.12
N PHE A 400 3.26 -3.30 23.56
CA PHE A 400 4.27 -2.64 24.36
C PHE A 400 3.69 -1.47 25.16
N ALA A 401 2.87 -0.61 24.54
CA ALA A 401 2.17 0.47 25.24
C ALA A 401 1.31 -0.05 26.39
N LYS A 402 0.57 -1.15 26.16
CA LYS A 402 -0.24 -1.81 27.20
C LYS A 402 0.62 -2.37 28.35
N LYS A 403 1.82 -2.92 28.05
CA LYS A 403 2.76 -3.38 29.08
C LYS A 403 3.27 -2.21 29.93
N LEU A 404 3.53 -1.04 29.34
CA LEU A 404 3.91 0.17 30.10
C LEU A 404 2.77 0.65 31.00
N ASP A 405 1.53 0.66 30.50
CA ASP A 405 0.37 1.06 31.31
C ASP A 405 0.12 0.08 32.46
N GLY A 406 0.28 -1.24 32.22
CA GLY A 406 0.25 -2.26 33.27
C GLY A 406 1.35 -2.07 34.32
N TYR A 407 2.57 -1.74 33.88
CA TYR A 407 3.69 -1.44 34.78
C TYR A 407 3.41 -0.22 35.69
N ILE A 408 2.78 0.83 35.15
CA ILE A 408 2.33 1.98 35.98
C ILE A 408 1.35 1.51 37.08
N THR A 409 0.43 0.62 36.74
CA THR A 409 -0.57 0.13 37.65
C THR A 409 0.02 -0.77 38.75
N GLU A 410 1.01 -1.60 38.38
CA GLU A 410 1.72 -2.50 39.29
C GLU A 410 2.62 -1.74 40.28
N ILE A 411 3.45 -0.83 39.75
CA ILE A 411 4.46 -0.12 40.54
C ILE A 411 3.88 1.04 41.33
N GLN A 412 2.78 1.62 40.88
CA GLN A 412 2.10 2.76 41.51
C GLN A 412 3.06 3.95 41.79
N PRO A 413 3.60 4.63 40.76
CA PRO A 413 4.60 5.70 40.92
C PRO A 413 4.17 6.81 41.91
N TRP A 414 2.87 7.07 42.05
CA TRP A 414 2.32 8.03 43.02
C TRP A 414 2.56 7.61 44.47
N VAL A 415 2.67 6.29 44.77
CA VAL A 415 3.01 5.80 46.10
C VAL A 415 4.52 5.99 46.33
N LEU A 416 5.35 5.72 45.34
CA LEU A 416 6.81 5.97 45.43
C LEU A 416 7.08 7.47 45.66
N ALA A 417 6.36 8.35 44.94
CA ALA A 417 6.49 9.79 45.13
C ALA A 417 6.11 10.24 46.55
N LYS A 418 4.99 9.72 47.09
CA LYS A 418 4.53 10.02 48.46
C LYS A 418 5.55 9.60 49.52
N ASN A 419 6.25 8.47 49.28
CA ASN A 419 7.23 7.93 50.21
C ASN A 419 8.66 8.44 49.97
N ASN A 420 8.89 9.36 49.04
CA ASN A 420 10.21 9.81 48.58
C ASN A 420 11.15 8.64 48.22
N ASP A 421 10.60 7.58 47.59
CA ASP A 421 11.35 6.40 47.20
C ASP A 421 12.26 6.72 45.98
N PRO A 422 13.58 6.51 46.04
CA PRO A 422 14.51 6.80 44.95
C PRO A 422 14.22 6.00 43.66
N LYS A 423 13.46 4.89 43.74
CA LYS A 423 13.04 4.12 42.56
C LYS A 423 12.10 4.89 41.65
N LEU A 424 11.46 5.95 42.15
CA LEU A 424 10.55 6.76 41.34
C LEU A 424 11.23 7.29 40.07
N GLU A 425 12.47 7.75 40.18
CA GLU A 425 13.24 8.30 39.08
C GLU A 425 13.55 7.21 38.02
N GLU A 426 14.00 6.02 38.43
CA GLU A 426 14.22 4.90 37.51
C GLU A 426 12.95 4.50 36.78
N VAL A 427 11.83 4.39 37.50
CA VAL A 427 10.53 3.99 36.94
C VAL A 427 10.05 4.99 35.87
N LEU A 428 10.10 6.30 36.18
CA LEU A 428 9.64 7.33 35.25
C LEU A 428 10.58 7.53 34.06
N ASN A 429 11.88 7.34 34.24
CA ASN A 429 12.86 7.28 33.14
C ASN A 429 12.59 6.11 32.18
N TYR A 430 12.27 4.92 32.70
CA TYR A 430 11.89 3.77 31.87
C TYR A 430 10.61 4.04 31.07
N LEU A 431 9.56 4.54 31.71
CA LEU A 431 8.31 4.87 31.07
C LEU A 431 8.48 5.93 29.98
N PHE A 432 9.28 6.95 30.25
CA PHE A 432 9.61 7.99 29.28
C PHE A 432 10.38 7.44 28.08
N SER A 433 11.41 6.63 28.31
CA SER A 433 12.16 5.97 27.23
C SER A 433 11.28 5.06 26.38
N GLY A 434 10.32 4.37 27.02
CA GLY A 434 9.31 3.59 26.32
C GLY A 434 8.44 4.45 25.40
N ILE A 435 8.02 5.63 25.87
CA ILE A 435 7.26 6.60 25.05
C ILE A 435 8.11 7.12 23.87
N GLU A 436 9.39 7.48 24.10
CA GLU A 436 10.28 7.90 23.01
C GLU A 436 10.36 6.81 21.91
N LYS A 437 10.43 5.53 22.30
CA LYS A 437 10.42 4.41 21.35
C LYS A 437 9.09 4.24 20.65
N ILE A 438 7.96 4.34 21.32
CA ILE A 438 6.63 4.30 20.68
C ILE A 438 6.50 5.42 19.64
N ILE A 439 6.96 6.62 19.95
CA ILE A 439 6.98 7.76 19.01
C ILE A 439 7.83 7.43 17.78
N GLU A 440 9.02 6.83 17.97
CA GLU A 440 9.91 6.41 16.88
C GLU A 440 9.24 5.37 15.97
N TRP A 441 8.68 4.29 16.55
CA TRP A 441 8.04 3.22 15.80
C TRP A 441 6.77 3.67 15.06
N LEU A 442 5.99 4.57 15.66
CA LEU A 442 4.78 5.08 15.03
C LEU A 442 5.02 6.19 14.01
N LYS A 443 6.23 6.74 13.92
CA LYS A 443 6.55 7.85 13.01
C LYS A 443 6.19 7.58 11.54
N PRO A 444 6.44 6.40 10.94
CA PRO A 444 6.01 6.12 9.57
C PRO A 444 4.48 6.05 9.42
N PHE A 445 3.79 5.61 10.45
CA PHE A 445 2.33 5.38 10.45
C PHE A 445 1.54 6.67 10.69
N MET A 446 1.98 7.49 11.66
CA MET A 446 1.30 8.69 12.15
C MET A 446 2.27 9.88 12.25
N PRO A 447 2.76 10.40 11.11
CA PRO A 447 3.88 11.36 11.07
C PRO A 447 3.59 12.68 11.78
N GLU A 448 2.36 13.21 11.72
CA GLU A 448 2.00 14.48 12.34
C GLU A 448 1.86 14.35 13.87
N LYS A 449 1.14 13.33 14.33
CA LYS A 449 0.92 13.10 15.77
C LYS A 449 2.21 12.72 16.48
N THR A 450 3.07 11.92 15.84
CA THR A 450 4.38 11.59 16.41
C THR A 450 5.33 12.78 16.44
N LYS A 451 5.23 13.72 15.49
CA LYS A 451 5.98 14.98 15.55
C LYS A 451 5.54 15.82 16.75
N ILE A 452 4.22 16.00 16.94
CA ILE A 452 3.68 16.74 18.09
C ILE A 452 4.12 16.09 19.41
N ALA A 453 4.00 14.75 19.51
CA ALA A 453 4.40 14.01 20.71
C ALA A 453 5.91 14.12 20.99
N LYS A 454 6.75 14.07 19.94
CA LYS A 454 8.20 14.24 20.04
C LYS A 454 8.59 15.63 20.55
N ASP A 455 8.00 16.68 19.97
CA ASP A 455 8.26 18.06 20.38
C ASP A 455 7.84 18.28 21.84
N TYR A 456 6.72 17.71 22.27
CA TYR A 456 6.27 17.76 23.66
C TYR A 456 7.23 16.99 24.59
N ALA A 457 7.66 15.78 24.21
CA ALA A 457 8.62 14.99 24.97
C ALA A 457 9.98 15.70 25.13
N GLN A 458 10.43 16.41 24.09
CA GLN A 458 11.67 17.22 24.16
C GLN A 458 11.57 18.34 25.18
N LYS A 459 10.44 19.05 25.27
CA LYS A 459 10.19 20.08 26.29
C LYS A 459 10.22 19.47 27.69
N ILE A 460 9.56 18.35 27.90
CA ILE A 460 9.58 17.64 29.17
C ILE A 460 11.04 17.28 29.56
N LYS A 461 11.82 16.76 28.61
CA LYS A 461 13.21 16.34 28.83
C LYS A 461 14.15 17.51 29.16
N SER A 462 13.89 18.68 28.59
CA SER A 462 14.67 19.90 28.91
C SER A 462 14.26 20.59 30.21
N GLY A 463 13.22 20.10 30.89
CA GLY A 463 12.67 20.74 32.10
C GLY A 463 11.74 21.94 31.79
N ASP A 464 11.44 22.19 30.51
CA ASP A 464 10.42 23.17 30.10
C ASP A 464 9.07 22.49 30.08
N TYR A 465 8.41 22.44 31.23
CA TYR A 465 7.16 21.73 31.40
C TYR A 465 5.96 22.52 30.83
N PRO A 466 5.35 22.05 29.70
CA PRO A 466 4.17 22.72 29.15
C PRO A 466 3.02 22.76 30.15
N LYS A 467 2.32 23.90 30.23
CA LYS A 467 1.12 24.05 31.08
C LYS A 467 -0.07 23.27 30.52
N GLU A 468 -0.18 23.21 29.19
CA GLU A 468 -1.25 22.54 28.50
C GLU A 468 -1.00 21.03 28.41
N LYS A 469 -2.08 20.27 28.44
CA LYS A 469 -2.04 18.82 28.18
C LYS A 469 -1.67 18.55 26.71
N LEU A 470 -1.01 17.42 26.46
CA LEU A 470 -0.67 17.02 25.10
C LEU A 470 -1.91 16.82 24.21
N GLY A 471 -2.98 16.21 24.77
CA GLY A 471 -4.28 16.03 24.08
C GLY A 471 -4.15 15.36 22.70
N LEU A 472 -3.26 14.38 22.54
CA LEU A 472 -2.85 13.84 21.24
C LEU A 472 -4.01 13.24 20.46
N PHE A 473 -4.89 12.50 21.14
CA PHE A 473 -6.07 11.82 20.58
C PHE A 473 -7.29 12.09 21.47
N PRO A 474 -8.06 13.17 21.21
CA PRO A 474 -9.30 13.41 21.94
C PRO A 474 -10.32 12.29 21.63
N ARG A 475 -11.12 11.90 22.61
CA ARG A 475 -12.20 10.91 22.42
C ARG A 475 -13.20 11.37 21.36
N LYS A 476 -13.68 10.40 20.58
CA LYS A 476 -14.73 10.60 19.57
C LYS A 476 -16.06 10.04 20.04
#